data_461031e69e219ac9409359523dea1138
#
_entry.id   461031e69e219ac9409359523dea1138
#
_cell.length_a   1.000
_cell.length_b   1.000
_cell.length_c   1.000
_cell.angle_alpha   90.00
_cell.angle_beta   90.00
_cell.angle_gamma   90.00
#
_symmetry.space_group_name_H-M   'P 1'
#
loop_
_entity.id
_entity.type
_entity.pdbx_description
1 polymer ?
#
loop_
_entity_poly.entity_id
_entity_poly.type
_entity_poly.pdbx_seq_one_letter_code
_entity_poly.pdbx_strand_id
1 'polypeptide(L)'
;MFKKIREDIAIVFERDPAARSTLEVLTTYPGVHAVLIHRVSHAFWGIKLYWLGRFISHIGRLFTGIEIHPGATIGRRVFIDHGMGVVIGETAIIEDDCTLYHGVTLGGTSWNKGKRHPTLKQGVVIGAGAK
;
A
#
# COMPACT_ATOMS: atom_id res chain seq x y z
N MET A 1 -10.76 5.35 -11.39
CA MET A 1 -10.18 5.80 -10.11
C MET A 1 -11.19 5.84 -8.98
N PHE A 2 -12.33 6.50 -9.16
CA PHE A 2 -13.35 6.59 -8.10
C PHE A 2 -13.86 5.24 -7.61
N LYS A 3 -14.04 4.27 -8.51
CA LYS A 3 -14.45 2.92 -8.14
C LYS A 3 -13.43 2.26 -7.20
N LYS A 4 -12.14 2.39 -7.50
CA LYS A 4 -11.07 1.85 -6.65
C LYS A 4 -11.03 2.53 -5.28
N ILE A 5 -11.24 3.83 -5.24
CA ILE A 5 -11.30 4.58 -3.97
C ILE A 5 -12.46 4.11 -3.11
N ARG A 6 -13.64 3.90 -3.72
CA ARG A 6 -14.80 3.36 -2.99
C ARG A 6 -14.50 1.98 -2.41
N GLU A 7 -13.83 1.14 -3.18
CA GLU A 7 -13.44 -0.20 -2.73
C GLU A 7 -12.42 -0.13 -1.60
N ASP A 8 -11.45 0.78 -1.70
CA ASP A 8 -10.45 0.97 -0.65
C ASP A 8 -11.07 1.42 0.68
N ILE A 9 -12.13 2.22 0.61
CA ILE A 9 -12.88 2.63 1.80
C ILE A 9 -13.77 1.49 2.32
N ALA A 10 -14.48 0.83 1.42
CA ALA A 10 -15.42 -0.24 1.77
C ALA A 10 -14.73 -1.41 2.47
N ILE A 11 -13.51 -1.76 2.05
CA ILE A 11 -12.78 -2.87 2.65
C ILE A 11 -12.43 -2.63 4.12
N VAL A 12 -12.26 -1.39 4.52
CA VAL A 12 -11.99 -1.05 5.92
C VAL A 12 -13.18 -1.44 6.78
N PHE A 13 -14.40 -1.11 6.36
CA PHE A 13 -15.61 -1.47 7.09
C PHE A 13 -15.81 -2.97 7.19
N GLU A 14 -15.40 -3.69 6.15
CA GLU A 14 -15.52 -5.15 6.12
C GLU A 14 -14.54 -5.84 7.07
N ARG A 15 -13.34 -5.28 7.23
CA ARG A 15 -12.24 -5.97 7.94
C ARG A 15 -11.88 -5.37 9.28
N ASP A 16 -12.29 -4.15 9.58
CA ASP A 16 -12.04 -3.51 10.87
C ASP A 16 -13.38 -3.23 11.58
N PRO A 17 -13.70 -3.97 12.63
CA PRO A 17 -14.95 -3.73 13.37
C PRO A 17 -14.97 -2.38 14.10
N ALA A 18 -13.83 -1.71 14.26
CA ALA A 18 -13.75 -0.41 14.90
C ALA A 18 -14.13 0.75 13.98
N ALA A 19 -14.21 0.53 12.67
CA ALA A 19 -14.55 1.59 11.72
C ALA A 19 -16.03 1.97 11.83
N ARG A 20 -16.33 3.28 11.98
CA ARG A 20 -17.68 3.78 12.27
C ARG A 20 -18.29 4.60 11.14
N SER A 21 -17.50 5.42 10.47
CA SER A 21 -18.00 6.33 9.44
C SER A 21 -16.99 6.51 8.31
N THR A 22 -17.49 6.92 7.15
CA THR A 22 -16.64 7.26 6.00
C THR A 22 -15.68 8.39 6.33
N LEU A 23 -16.13 9.40 7.08
CA LEU A 23 -15.27 10.51 7.49
C LEU A 23 -14.11 10.02 8.36
N GLU A 24 -14.37 9.12 9.31
CA GLU A 24 -13.33 8.52 10.15
C GLU A 24 -12.32 7.76 9.30
N VAL A 25 -12.78 6.95 8.36
CA VAL A 25 -11.91 6.17 7.48
C VAL A 25 -11.04 7.10 6.61
N LEU A 26 -11.62 8.14 6.04
CA LEU A 26 -10.89 9.09 5.20
C LEU A 26 -9.85 9.91 5.97
N THR A 27 -10.08 10.15 7.24
CA THR A 27 -9.24 11.08 8.02
C THR A 27 -8.31 10.40 9.00
N THR A 28 -8.55 9.15 9.39
CA THR A 28 -7.80 8.50 10.47
C THR A 28 -7.18 7.16 10.11
N TYR A 29 -7.35 6.67 8.89
CA TYR A 29 -6.76 5.39 8.45
C TYR A 29 -5.56 5.63 7.53
N PRO A 30 -4.33 5.57 8.07
CA PRO A 30 -3.13 5.84 7.28
C PRO A 30 -2.93 4.85 6.13
N GLY A 31 -3.39 3.62 6.28
CA GLY A 31 -3.33 2.63 5.19
C GLY A 31 -4.14 3.05 3.97
N VAL A 32 -5.31 3.66 4.17
CA VAL A 32 -6.11 4.21 3.07
C VAL A 32 -5.37 5.36 2.40
N HIS A 33 -4.81 6.28 3.19
CA HIS A 33 -4.03 7.39 2.65
C HIS A 33 -2.84 6.90 1.84
N ALA A 34 -2.12 5.92 2.36
CA ALA A 34 -0.93 5.37 1.70
C ALA A 34 -1.28 4.74 0.35
N VAL A 35 -2.36 3.97 0.28
CA VAL A 35 -2.80 3.35 -0.98
C VAL A 35 -3.23 4.40 -2.00
N LEU A 36 -3.97 5.42 -1.57
CA LEU A 36 -4.39 6.51 -2.46
C LEU A 36 -3.20 7.29 -3.01
N ILE A 37 -2.24 7.63 -2.15
CA ILE A 37 -1.01 8.30 -2.57
C ILE A 37 -0.21 7.41 -3.52
N HIS A 38 -0.13 6.12 -3.23
CA HIS A 38 0.55 5.16 -4.11
C HIS A 38 -0.09 5.12 -5.51
N ARG A 39 -1.41 5.17 -5.63
CA ARG A 39 -2.05 5.17 -6.95
C ARG A 39 -1.60 6.36 -7.78
N VAL A 40 -1.42 7.52 -7.17
CA VAL A 40 -0.89 8.71 -7.85
C VAL A 40 0.58 8.54 -8.21
N SER A 41 1.41 8.13 -7.25
CA SER A 41 2.84 7.94 -7.49
C SER A 41 3.12 6.87 -8.54
N HIS A 42 2.34 5.80 -8.53
CA HIS A 42 2.44 4.71 -9.50
C HIS A 42 2.05 5.17 -10.92
N ALA A 43 1.06 6.03 -11.05
CA ALA A 43 0.68 6.60 -12.34
C ALA A 43 1.84 7.41 -12.96
N PHE A 44 2.51 8.24 -12.17
CA PHE A 44 3.69 8.97 -12.64
C PHE A 44 4.85 8.04 -12.97
N TRP A 45 5.05 7.00 -12.17
CA TRP A 45 6.04 5.97 -12.47
C TRP A 45 5.79 5.31 -13.81
N GLY A 46 4.53 5.00 -14.11
CA GLY A 46 4.12 4.36 -15.36
C GLY A 46 4.39 5.19 -16.61
N ILE A 47 4.40 6.52 -16.50
CA ILE A 47 4.76 7.42 -17.60
C ILE A 47 6.22 7.86 -17.54
N LYS A 48 7.04 7.14 -16.80
CA LYS A 48 8.50 7.33 -16.68
C LYS A 48 8.93 8.64 -15.99
N LEU A 49 8.04 9.29 -15.27
CA LEU A 49 8.38 10.41 -14.39
C LEU A 49 8.84 9.85 -13.03
N TYR A 50 9.96 9.15 -13.05
CA TYR A 50 10.44 8.35 -11.91
C TYR A 50 10.75 9.18 -10.68
N TRP A 51 11.43 10.29 -10.84
CA TRP A 51 11.74 11.15 -9.70
C TRP A 51 10.47 11.66 -9.03
N LEU A 52 9.51 12.12 -9.82
CA LEU A 52 8.25 12.64 -9.29
C LEU A 52 7.47 11.54 -8.58
N GLY A 53 7.39 10.35 -9.17
CA GLY A 53 6.78 9.19 -8.52
C GLY A 53 7.44 8.88 -7.17
N ARG A 54 8.76 8.86 -7.12
CA ARG A 54 9.53 8.64 -5.89
C ARG A 54 9.28 9.75 -4.86
N PHE A 55 9.25 11.00 -5.30
CA PHE A 55 9.03 12.13 -4.40
C PHE A 55 7.63 12.10 -3.78
N ILE A 56 6.61 11.81 -4.56
CA ILE A 56 5.23 11.66 -4.07
C ILE A 56 5.16 10.50 -3.06
N SER A 57 5.80 9.39 -3.35
CA SER A 57 5.89 8.25 -2.42
C SER A 57 6.57 8.64 -1.11
N HIS A 58 7.64 9.44 -1.19
CA HIS A 58 8.35 9.92 0.00
C HIS A 58 7.46 10.82 0.87
N ILE A 59 6.70 11.72 0.25
CA ILE A 59 5.72 12.55 0.97
C ILE A 59 4.67 11.65 1.63
N GLY A 60 4.19 10.63 0.95
CA GLY A 60 3.26 9.65 1.51
C GLY A 60 3.83 8.96 2.76
N ARG A 61 5.10 8.57 2.71
CA ARG A 61 5.79 7.98 3.86
C ARG A 61 5.84 8.94 5.05
N LEU A 62 6.12 10.21 4.81
CA LEU A 62 6.17 11.22 5.89
C LEU A 62 4.82 11.38 6.58
N PHE A 63 3.73 11.35 5.83
CA PHE A 63 2.38 11.52 6.39
C PHE A 63 1.81 10.25 7.02
N THR A 64 2.17 9.08 6.53
CA THR A 64 1.49 7.83 6.92
C THR A 64 2.36 6.89 7.73
N GLY A 65 3.69 7.03 7.68
CA GLY A 65 4.61 6.04 8.24
C GLY A 65 4.69 4.76 7.42
N ILE A 66 4.13 4.75 6.19
CA ILE A 66 4.10 3.60 5.29
C ILE A 66 4.89 3.96 4.04
N GLU A 67 5.92 3.16 3.74
CA GLU A 67 6.71 3.31 2.53
C GLU A 67 6.21 2.34 1.45
N ILE A 68 5.74 2.87 0.33
CA ILE A 68 5.38 2.07 -0.84
C ILE A 68 6.14 2.63 -2.03
N HIS A 69 7.05 1.83 -2.59
CA HIS A 69 7.78 2.24 -3.78
C HIS A 69 6.79 2.44 -4.94
N PRO A 70 6.91 3.50 -5.74
CA PRO A 70 5.95 3.75 -6.83
C PRO A 70 5.93 2.66 -7.90
N GLY A 71 6.99 1.87 -8.03
CA GLY A 71 7.03 0.73 -8.95
C GLY A 71 6.25 -0.48 -8.47
N ALA A 72 5.89 -0.56 -7.19
CA ALA A 72 5.13 -1.70 -6.66
C ALA A 72 3.74 -1.77 -7.31
N THR A 73 3.25 -2.98 -7.50
CA THR A 73 1.91 -3.22 -8.03
C THR A 73 0.97 -3.59 -6.89
N ILE A 74 -0.06 -2.78 -6.70
CA ILE A 74 -1.07 -3.02 -5.66
C ILE A 74 -2.43 -3.18 -6.34
N GLY A 75 -3.07 -4.30 -6.06
CA GLY A 75 -4.38 -4.65 -6.59
C GLY A 75 -5.51 -3.88 -5.92
N ARG A 76 -6.70 -4.44 -6.01
CA ARG A 76 -7.93 -3.84 -5.48
C ARG A 76 -8.26 -4.41 -4.11
N ARG A 77 -8.91 -3.61 -3.28
CA ARG A 77 -9.35 -4.03 -1.94
C ARG A 77 -8.19 -4.55 -1.09
N VAL A 78 -7.07 -3.84 -1.14
CA VAL A 78 -5.92 -4.12 -0.29
C VAL A 78 -6.04 -3.26 0.95
N PHE A 79 -6.03 -3.89 2.12
CA PHE A 79 -6.18 -3.21 3.41
C PHE A 79 -4.85 -3.27 4.17
N ILE A 80 -4.34 -2.10 4.56
CA ILE A 80 -3.17 -1.99 5.44
C ILE A 80 -3.69 -1.46 6.78
N ASP A 81 -3.73 -2.33 7.78
CA ASP A 81 -4.26 -1.98 9.09
C ASP A 81 -3.13 -1.48 10.00
N HIS A 82 -3.40 -0.41 10.74
CA HIS A 82 -2.43 0.36 11.53
C HIS A 82 -1.35 1.00 10.67
N GLY A 83 -0.52 0.23 10.02
CA GLY A 83 0.37 0.62 8.92
C GLY A 83 1.74 1.12 9.33
N MET A 84 1.96 1.60 10.54
CA MET A 84 3.25 2.17 10.92
C MET A 84 4.39 1.17 10.66
N GLY A 85 5.40 1.62 9.92
CA GLY A 85 6.59 0.82 9.62
C GLY A 85 6.44 -0.18 8.49
N VAL A 86 5.33 -0.17 7.76
CA VAL A 86 5.18 -1.00 6.56
C VAL A 86 6.12 -0.50 5.47
N VAL A 87 6.83 -1.42 4.82
CA VAL A 87 7.72 -1.14 3.70
C VAL A 87 7.40 -2.10 2.56
N ILE A 88 7.07 -1.54 1.41
CA ILE A 88 6.76 -2.31 0.19
C ILE A 88 7.73 -1.88 -0.91
N GLY A 89 8.59 -2.82 -1.34
CA GLY A 89 9.66 -2.55 -2.28
C GLY A 89 9.22 -2.49 -3.74
N GLU A 90 10.14 -2.06 -4.60
CA GLU A 90 9.90 -1.69 -6.00
C GLU A 90 9.20 -2.77 -6.82
N THR A 91 9.62 -4.03 -6.70
CA THR A 91 9.10 -5.11 -7.53
C THR A 91 8.05 -5.97 -6.82
N ALA A 92 7.59 -5.54 -5.64
CA ALA A 92 6.53 -6.23 -4.92
C ALA A 92 5.23 -6.19 -5.72
N ILE A 93 4.50 -7.29 -5.65
CA ILE A 93 3.18 -7.42 -6.25
C ILE A 93 2.22 -7.86 -5.15
N ILE A 94 1.17 -7.09 -4.95
CA ILE A 94 0.10 -7.41 -4.01
C ILE A 94 -1.17 -7.56 -4.82
N GLU A 95 -1.67 -8.80 -4.91
CA GLU A 95 -2.89 -9.08 -5.64
C GLU A 95 -4.12 -8.63 -4.83
N ASP A 96 -5.30 -8.78 -5.40
CA ASP A 96 -6.54 -8.28 -4.81
C ASP A 96 -6.83 -8.92 -3.45
N ASP A 97 -7.55 -8.20 -2.60
CA ASP A 97 -8.10 -8.69 -1.35
C ASP A 97 -7.07 -9.08 -0.27
N CYS A 98 -5.85 -8.59 -0.38
CA CYS A 98 -4.81 -8.82 0.63
C CYS A 98 -4.97 -7.89 1.82
N THR A 99 -4.50 -8.36 2.99
CA THR A 99 -4.46 -7.58 4.23
C THR A 99 -3.06 -7.62 4.81
N LEU A 100 -2.50 -6.44 5.13
CA LEU A 100 -1.21 -6.31 5.78
C LEU A 100 -1.37 -5.54 7.09
N TYR A 101 -0.62 -5.96 8.12
CA TYR A 101 -0.59 -5.26 9.40
C TYR A 101 0.68 -4.41 9.51
N HIS A 102 0.79 -3.66 10.61
CA HIS A 102 1.92 -2.77 10.85
C HIS A 102 3.26 -3.52 10.90
N GLY A 103 4.34 -2.84 10.59
CA GLY A 103 5.69 -3.40 10.65
C GLY A 103 6.02 -4.45 9.61
N VAL A 104 5.12 -4.71 8.65
CA VAL A 104 5.36 -5.67 7.58
C VAL A 104 6.35 -5.11 6.57
N THR A 105 7.34 -5.92 6.18
CA THR A 105 8.31 -5.56 5.14
C THR A 105 8.21 -6.55 3.98
N LEU A 106 7.87 -6.06 2.81
CA LEU A 106 8.00 -6.79 1.55
C LEU A 106 9.31 -6.34 0.91
N GLY A 107 10.40 -6.92 1.41
CA GLY A 107 11.76 -6.52 1.07
C GLY A 107 12.41 -7.44 0.05
N GLY A 108 13.64 -7.08 -0.33
CA GLY A 108 14.47 -7.86 -1.21
C GLY A 108 15.87 -8.02 -0.63
N THR A 109 16.48 -9.18 -0.85
CA THR A 109 17.85 -9.48 -0.42
C THR A 109 18.84 -9.48 -1.56
N SER A 110 18.36 -9.36 -2.80
CA SER A 110 19.19 -9.34 -4.00
C SER A 110 19.54 -7.91 -4.40
N TRP A 111 20.73 -7.72 -4.94
CA TRP A 111 21.17 -6.45 -5.52
C TRP A 111 20.93 -6.38 -7.03
N ASN A 112 20.32 -7.39 -7.60
CA ASN A 112 19.93 -7.41 -9.02
C ASN A 112 18.70 -6.52 -9.24
N LYS A 113 18.60 -5.93 -10.43
CA LYS A 113 17.50 -5.00 -10.77
C LYS A 113 16.18 -5.68 -11.11
N GLY A 114 16.18 -6.99 -11.30
CA GLY A 114 14.97 -7.75 -11.65
C GLY A 114 14.02 -7.92 -10.48
N LYS A 115 13.08 -8.83 -10.64
CA LYS A 115 12.11 -9.18 -9.60
C LYS A 115 12.84 -9.69 -8.35
N ARG A 116 12.77 -8.93 -7.26
CA ARG A 116 13.49 -9.23 -6.02
C ARG A 116 12.65 -9.03 -4.76
N HIS A 117 11.40 -8.62 -4.91
CA HIS A 117 10.46 -8.46 -3.81
C HIS A 117 9.34 -9.49 -3.93
N PRO A 118 8.69 -9.86 -2.82
CA PRO A 118 7.68 -10.91 -2.85
C PRO A 118 6.42 -10.55 -3.62
N THR A 119 5.71 -11.59 -4.01
CA THR A 119 4.36 -11.47 -4.57
C THR A 119 3.37 -12.06 -3.56
N LEU A 120 2.38 -11.28 -3.18
CA LEU A 120 1.26 -11.73 -2.37
C LEU A 120 0.10 -12.08 -3.29
N LYS A 121 -0.29 -13.35 -3.29
CA LYS A 121 -1.42 -13.81 -4.07
C LYS A 121 -2.74 -13.34 -3.46
N GLN A 122 -3.82 -13.43 -4.24
CA GLN A 122 -5.13 -12.98 -3.83
C GLN A 122 -5.53 -13.49 -2.45
N GLY A 123 -6.03 -12.59 -1.60
CA GLY A 123 -6.59 -12.95 -0.29
C GLY A 123 -5.56 -13.24 0.79
N VAL A 124 -4.26 -13.05 0.55
CA VAL A 124 -3.22 -13.30 1.55
C VAL A 124 -3.32 -12.29 2.70
N VAL A 125 -3.12 -12.78 3.92
CA VAL A 125 -3.02 -11.97 5.13
C VAL A 125 -1.60 -12.07 5.68
N ILE A 126 -0.96 -10.93 5.88
CA ILE A 126 0.39 -10.85 6.45
C ILE A 126 0.29 -10.27 7.86
N GLY A 127 0.68 -11.05 8.85
CA GLY A 127 0.62 -10.65 10.25
C GLY A 127 1.63 -9.56 10.63
N ALA A 128 1.38 -8.91 11.76
CA ALA A 128 2.20 -7.79 12.23
C ALA A 128 3.68 -8.19 12.36
N GLY A 129 4.55 -7.32 11.86
CA GLY A 129 6.00 -7.48 11.98
C GLY A 129 6.62 -8.52 11.05
N ALA A 130 5.87 -9.16 10.15
CA ALA A 130 6.43 -10.12 9.21
C ALA A 130 7.38 -9.43 8.22
N LYS A 131 8.50 -10.13 7.93
CA LYS A 131 9.55 -9.59 7.06
C LYS A 131 10.08 -10.66 6.10
#